data_cdc15af6f4ad2af3ab4ff4051be43442
#
_entry.id   cdc15af6f4ad2af3ab4ff4051be43442
#
_cell.length_a   1.000
_cell.length_b   1.000
_cell.length_c   1.000
_cell.angle_alpha   90.00
_cell.angle_beta   90.00
_cell.angle_gamma   90.00
#
_symmetry.space_group_name_H-M   'P 1'
#
loop_
_entity.id
_entity.type
_entity.pdbx_description
1 polymer ?
#
loop_
_entity_poly.entity_id
_entity_poly.type
_entity_poly.pdbx_seq_one_letter_code
_entity_poly.pdbx_strand_id
1 'polypeptide(L)'
;VIDEAHHIPAGSYQKIISYFNPKVLLGLTATPERMDCEDITQYFDGTISAEIRLDDALNKGLLAPFHYYGITDSVDYSEVGWNRGQYVASELSKIYTYNDARTGVILRSLEKYLPKSSLHNVRALCFCVNQEHAKYMASKFTLCGLKAEILTSENEKMRSVRYRQLKNKEINYLFVVDMFNEGVDIPEVDTILFLRPTESITVFIQQFGRGLRKAEGKSHVDIFDYVGNCRAEFNYTDRMRAIIGRTSMSVEEEM
;
A
#
# COMPACT_ATOMS: atom_id res chain seq x y z
N VAL A 1 -7.40 -21.49 -12.90
CA VAL A 1 -7.55 -20.13 -12.32
C VAL A 1 -6.17 -19.53 -12.20
N ILE A 2 -6.01 -18.28 -12.61
CA ILE A 2 -4.77 -17.49 -12.46
C ILE A 2 -5.11 -16.31 -11.57
N ASP A 3 -4.45 -16.26 -10.41
CA ASP A 3 -4.48 -15.09 -9.53
C ASP A 3 -3.43 -14.08 -10.01
N GLU A 4 -3.66 -12.78 -9.72
CA GLU A 4 -2.86 -11.67 -10.22
C GLU A 4 -2.67 -11.72 -11.76
N ALA A 5 -3.78 -11.92 -12.46
CA ALA A 5 -3.82 -12.16 -13.92
C ALA A 5 -3.18 -11.03 -14.75
N HIS A 6 -2.94 -9.85 -14.17
CA HIS A 6 -2.18 -8.78 -14.81
C HIS A 6 -0.72 -9.17 -15.12
N HIS A 7 -0.21 -10.28 -14.53
CA HIS A 7 1.11 -10.84 -14.86
C HIS A 7 1.11 -11.81 -16.04
N ILE A 8 -0.05 -12.14 -16.61
CA ILE A 8 -0.16 -13.11 -17.74
C ILE A 8 0.80 -12.84 -18.92
N PRO A 9 1.06 -11.59 -19.32
CA PRO A 9 2.02 -11.34 -20.40
C PRO A 9 3.44 -11.80 -20.12
N ALA A 10 3.80 -12.04 -18.86
CA ALA A 10 5.14 -12.56 -18.53
C ALA A 10 5.36 -13.97 -19.08
N GLY A 11 6.54 -14.18 -19.66
CA GLY A 11 6.87 -15.45 -20.34
C GLY A 11 6.75 -16.72 -19.51
N SER A 12 6.81 -16.61 -18.16
CA SER A 12 6.56 -17.71 -17.24
C SER A 12 5.09 -18.17 -17.25
N TYR A 13 4.16 -17.20 -17.23
CA TYR A 13 2.71 -17.49 -17.28
C TYR A 13 2.31 -18.06 -18.64
N GLN A 14 2.88 -17.54 -19.73
CA GLN A 14 2.62 -18.05 -21.08
C GLN A 14 3.03 -19.52 -21.22
N LYS A 15 4.15 -19.91 -20.64
CA LYS A 15 4.59 -21.31 -20.64
C LYS A 15 3.61 -22.21 -19.86
N ILE A 16 3.09 -21.74 -18.72
CA ILE A 16 2.12 -22.49 -17.91
C ILE A 16 0.82 -22.69 -18.70
N ILE A 17 0.27 -21.63 -19.29
CA ILE A 17 -0.97 -21.68 -20.06
C ILE A 17 -0.82 -22.62 -21.26
N SER A 18 0.28 -22.52 -22.01
CA SER A 18 0.54 -23.36 -23.18
C SER A 18 0.72 -24.83 -22.78
N TYR A 19 1.34 -25.10 -21.64
CA TYR A 19 1.55 -26.48 -21.16
C TYR A 19 0.24 -27.16 -20.75
N PHE A 20 -0.61 -26.48 -19.99
CA PHE A 20 -1.84 -27.07 -19.47
C PHE A 20 -3.00 -27.05 -20.47
N ASN A 21 -2.98 -26.16 -21.48
CA ASN A 21 -4.03 -25.99 -22.47
C ASN A 21 -5.45 -26.09 -21.87
N PRO A 22 -5.84 -25.21 -20.95
CA PRO A 22 -7.05 -25.35 -20.17
C PRO A 22 -8.31 -25.18 -21.06
N LYS A 23 -9.37 -25.94 -20.79
CA LYS A 23 -10.67 -25.76 -21.45
C LYS A 23 -11.37 -24.47 -21.03
N VAL A 24 -11.13 -24.01 -19.81
CA VAL A 24 -11.64 -22.76 -19.26
C VAL A 24 -10.49 -22.07 -18.53
N LEU A 25 -10.22 -20.84 -18.86
CA LEU A 25 -9.23 -19.99 -18.21
C LEU A 25 -9.95 -18.89 -17.46
N LEU A 26 -9.74 -18.81 -16.15
CA LEU A 26 -10.24 -17.73 -15.29
C LEU A 26 -9.09 -16.93 -14.74
N GLY A 27 -9.06 -15.63 -14.97
CA GLY A 27 -8.14 -14.67 -14.38
C GLY A 27 -8.78 -13.86 -13.27
N LEU A 28 -8.08 -13.65 -12.19
CA LEU A 28 -8.45 -12.75 -11.10
C LEU A 28 -7.39 -11.66 -11.01
N THR A 29 -7.80 -10.40 -10.93
CA THR A 29 -6.89 -9.27 -10.74
C THR A 29 -7.62 -8.09 -10.09
N ALA A 30 -6.93 -7.35 -9.25
CA ALA A 30 -7.42 -6.10 -8.71
C ALA A 30 -7.27 -4.92 -9.69
N THR A 31 -6.42 -5.06 -10.69
CA THR A 31 -6.07 -3.99 -11.66
C THR A 31 -6.02 -4.55 -13.06
N PRO A 32 -7.17 -4.62 -13.76
CA PRO A 32 -7.21 -5.11 -15.14
C PRO A 32 -6.52 -4.15 -16.12
N GLU A 33 -6.54 -2.84 -15.81
CA GLU A 33 -5.85 -1.82 -16.61
C GLU A 33 -4.35 -1.77 -16.22
N ARG A 34 -3.49 -2.06 -17.18
CA ARG A 34 -2.05 -1.98 -16.98
C ARG A 34 -1.50 -0.62 -17.42
N MET A 35 -0.44 -0.16 -16.76
CA MET A 35 0.25 1.10 -17.10
C MET A 35 0.99 1.03 -18.45
N ASP A 36 1.33 -0.19 -18.94
CA ASP A 36 1.98 -0.42 -20.22
C ASP A 36 0.98 -0.53 -21.40
N CYS A 37 -0.29 -0.23 -21.18
CA CYS A 37 -1.38 -0.29 -22.15
C CYS A 37 -1.59 -1.68 -22.80
N GLU A 38 -1.00 -2.75 -22.27
CA GLU A 38 -1.33 -4.11 -22.71
C GLU A 38 -2.70 -4.52 -22.17
N ASP A 39 -3.61 -4.82 -23.06
CA ASP A 39 -4.94 -5.32 -22.73
C ASP A 39 -4.86 -6.81 -22.37
N ILE A 40 -5.00 -7.12 -21.07
CA ILE A 40 -4.98 -8.52 -20.60
C ILE A 40 -6.23 -9.30 -21.01
N THR A 41 -7.33 -8.62 -21.39
CA THR A 41 -8.57 -9.30 -21.77
C THR A 41 -8.40 -10.17 -23.02
N GLN A 42 -7.42 -9.86 -23.88
CA GLN A 42 -7.07 -10.68 -25.05
C GLN A 42 -6.76 -12.16 -24.70
N TYR A 43 -6.32 -12.43 -23.47
CA TYR A 43 -6.06 -13.80 -22.99
C TYR A 43 -7.34 -14.48 -22.46
N PHE A 44 -8.46 -13.76 -22.39
CA PHE A 44 -9.74 -14.19 -21.82
C PHE A 44 -10.89 -13.91 -22.77
N ASP A 45 -10.69 -14.14 -24.07
CA ASP A 45 -11.67 -13.92 -25.14
C ASP A 45 -12.26 -12.49 -25.19
N GLY A 46 -11.48 -11.50 -24.75
CA GLY A 46 -11.88 -10.08 -24.73
C GLY A 46 -12.96 -9.76 -23.68
N THR A 47 -13.22 -10.65 -22.73
CA THR A 47 -14.37 -10.52 -21.82
C THR A 47 -13.95 -10.35 -20.36
N ILE A 48 -14.52 -9.34 -19.69
CA ILE A 48 -14.53 -9.22 -18.23
C ILE A 48 -15.88 -9.78 -17.75
N SER A 49 -15.85 -10.96 -17.13
CA SER A 49 -17.07 -11.66 -16.71
C SER A 49 -17.72 -11.04 -15.48
N ALA A 50 -16.95 -10.44 -14.59
CA ALA A 50 -17.43 -9.72 -13.42
C ALA A 50 -16.42 -8.66 -13.01
N GLU A 51 -16.90 -7.49 -12.61
CA GLU A 51 -16.10 -6.38 -12.13
C GLU A 51 -16.79 -5.78 -10.90
N ILE A 52 -16.00 -5.56 -9.85
CA ILE A 52 -16.41 -4.80 -8.65
C ILE A 52 -15.29 -3.80 -8.38
N ARG A 53 -15.57 -2.54 -8.62
CA ARG A 53 -14.64 -1.43 -8.33
C ARG A 53 -14.57 -1.12 -6.84
N LEU A 54 -13.56 -0.38 -6.43
CA LEU A 54 -13.34 -0.05 -5.02
C LEU A 54 -14.50 0.76 -4.42
N ASP A 55 -14.99 1.76 -5.15
CA ASP A 55 -16.16 2.57 -4.81
C ASP A 55 -17.43 1.71 -4.66
N ASP A 56 -17.68 0.83 -5.61
CA ASP A 56 -18.78 -0.14 -5.54
C ASP A 56 -18.69 -1.06 -4.32
N ALA A 57 -17.49 -1.56 -4.04
CA ALA A 57 -17.25 -2.44 -2.90
C ALA A 57 -17.45 -1.72 -1.56
N LEU A 58 -17.04 -0.46 -1.46
CA LEU A 58 -17.29 0.41 -0.30
C LEU A 58 -18.78 0.69 -0.14
N ASN A 59 -19.46 1.13 -1.21
CA ASN A 59 -20.88 1.45 -1.18
C ASN A 59 -21.77 0.23 -0.85
N LYS A 60 -21.39 -0.96 -1.32
CA LYS A 60 -22.05 -2.24 -0.97
C LYS A 60 -21.65 -2.74 0.42
N GLY A 61 -20.79 -2.01 1.12
CA GLY A 61 -20.31 -2.40 2.45
C GLY A 61 -19.53 -3.72 2.45
N LEU A 62 -18.87 -4.08 1.37
CA LEU A 62 -17.98 -5.25 1.29
C LEU A 62 -16.61 -4.97 1.93
N LEU A 63 -16.22 -3.70 1.99
CA LEU A 63 -14.99 -3.21 2.57
C LEU A 63 -15.28 -2.30 3.76
N ALA A 64 -14.28 -2.09 4.62
CA ALA A 64 -14.34 -1.12 5.70
C ALA A 64 -14.18 0.31 5.13
N PRO A 65 -14.94 1.30 5.63
CA PRO A 65 -14.74 2.69 5.27
C PRO A 65 -13.37 3.17 5.75
N PHE A 66 -12.89 4.29 5.21
CA PHE A 66 -11.58 4.82 5.56
C PHE A 66 -11.58 6.34 5.68
N HIS A 67 -10.61 6.86 6.43
CA HIS A 67 -10.19 8.26 6.39
C HIS A 67 -8.83 8.33 5.70
N TYR A 68 -8.68 9.27 4.79
CA TYR A 68 -7.42 9.47 4.07
C TYR A 68 -6.82 10.83 4.44
N TYR A 69 -5.59 10.80 4.94
CA TYR A 69 -4.83 11.98 5.34
C TYR A 69 -3.60 12.12 4.44
N GLY A 70 -3.68 13.02 3.46
CA GLY A 70 -2.53 13.45 2.67
C GLY A 70 -1.72 14.46 3.50
N ILE A 71 -0.51 14.08 3.89
CA ILE A 71 0.33 14.89 4.76
C ILE A 71 1.56 15.35 4.00
N THR A 72 1.65 16.65 3.77
CA THR A 72 2.83 17.24 3.16
C THR A 72 3.99 17.21 4.15
N ASP A 73 5.10 16.62 3.74
CA ASP A 73 6.37 16.73 4.45
C ASP A 73 7.31 17.72 3.71
N SER A 74 8.41 18.09 4.36
CA SER A 74 9.38 19.04 3.83
C SER A 74 10.48 18.38 2.98
N VAL A 75 10.27 17.14 2.58
CA VAL A 75 11.28 16.40 1.79
C VAL A 75 11.24 16.88 0.35
N ASP A 76 12.41 17.25 -0.16
CA ASP A 76 12.60 17.61 -1.56
C ASP A 76 13.12 16.40 -2.33
N TYR A 77 12.38 16.01 -3.36
CA TYR A 77 12.74 14.90 -4.24
C TYR A 77 13.40 15.36 -5.54
N SER A 78 13.69 16.65 -5.72
CA SER A 78 14.25 17.20 -6.97
C SER A 78 15.57 16.54 -7.34
N GLU A 79 16.41 16.22 -6.35
CA GLU A 79 17.70 15.59 -6.51
C GLU A 79 17.65 14.04 -6.58
N VAL A 80 16.47 13.44 -6.32
CA VAL A 80 16.32 11.98 -6.36
C VAL A 80 16.21 11.52 -7.80
N GLY A 81 17.06 10.59 -8.21
CA GLY A 81 17.03 9.99 -9.54
C GLY A 81 15.71 9.31 -9.85
N TRP A 82 15.27 9.46 -11.10
CA TRP A 82 14.05 8.84 -11.63
C TRP A 82 14.42 7.88 -12.75
N ASN A 83 14.09 6.61 -12.62
CA ASN A 83 14.43 5.58 -13.59
C ASN A 83 13.24 4.63 -13.79
N ARG A 84 12.85 4.40 -15.06
CA ARG A 84 11.76 3.49 -15.46
C ARG A 84 10.45 3.72 -14.69
N GLY A 85 10.07 4.97 -14.49
CA GLY A 85 8.83 5.33 -13.80
C GLY A 85 8.88 5.21 -12.27
N GLN A 86 10.07 5.10 -11.67
CA GLN A 86 10.25 4.97 -10.24
C GLN A 86 11.42 5.81 -9.72
N TYR A 87 11.33 6.26 -8.47
CA TYR A 87 12.46 6.85 -7.77
C TYR A 87 13.56 5.83 -7.49
N VAL A 88 14.80 6.26 -7.50
CA VAL A 88 15.94 5.41 -7.12
C VAL A 88 15.89 5.13 -5.61
N ALA A 89 15.55 3.90 -5.22
CA ALA A 89 15.31 3.52 -3.83
C ALA A 89 16.49 3.81 -2.89
N SER A 90 17.73 3.67 -3.35
CA SER A 90 18.93 3.97 -2.55
C SER A 90 19.08 5.46 -2.26
N GLU A 91 18.62 6.33 -3.15
CA GLU A 91 18.64 7.79 -2.97
C GLU A 91 17.47 8.24 -2.09
N LEU A 92 16.25 7.68 -2.30
CA LEU A 92 15.14 7.87 -1.37
C LEU A 92 15.53 7.47 0.07
N SER A 93 16.22 6.35 0.21
CA SER A 93 16.67 5.90 1.53
C SER A 93 17.55 6.94 2.23
N LYS A 94 18.46 7.60 1.51
CA LYS A 94 19.34 8.63 2.07
C LYS A 94 18.59 9.83 2.64
N ILE A 95 17.51 10.26 1.99
CA ILE A 95 16.72 11.41 2.42
C ILE A 95 15.70 11.08 3.51
N TYR A 96 15.34 9.81 3.67
CA TYR A 96 14.36 9.35 4.66
C TYR A 96 15.00 8.78 5.92
N THR A 97 16.11 8.05 5.76
CA THR A 97 16.82 7.46 6.89
C THR A 97 17.62 8.56 7.60
N TYR A 98 17.58 8.55 8.93
CA TYR A 98 18.18 9.58 9.79
C TYR A 98 17.59 10.99 9.64
N ASN A 99 16.37 11.11 9.10
CA ASN A 99 15.65 12.38 8.99
C ASN A 99 14.71 12.57 10.18
N ASP A 100 15.25 13.12 11.27
CA ASP A 100 14.48 13.35 12.50
C ASP A 100 13.37 14.41 12.32
N ALA A 101 13.58 15.40 11.45
CA ALA A 101 12.56 16.41 11.16
C ALA A 101 11.32 15.76 10.54
N ARG A 102 11.51 14.89 9.53
CA ARG A 102 10.43 14.13 8.91
C ARG A 102 9.75 13.18 9.89
N THR A 103 10.55 12.45 10.68
CA THR A 103 10.00 11.57 11.73
C THR A 103 9.13 12.35 12.71
N GLY A 104 9.54 13.57 13.07
CA GLY A 104 8.73 14.48 13.88
C GLY A 104 7.39 14.89 13.22
N VAL A 105 7.38 15.12 11.90
CA VAL A 105 6.13 15.36 11.15
C VAL A 105 5.22 14.15 11.24
N ILE A 106 5.74 12.94 11.03
CA ILE A 106 4.99 11.68 11.09
C ILE A 106 4.36 11.50 12.46
N LEU A 107 5.13 11.59 13.54
CA LEU A 107 4.63 11.40 14.90
C LEU A 107 3.57 12.46 15.27
N ARG A 108 3.83 13.74 14.98
CA ARG A 108 2.85 14.82 15.25
C ARG A 108 1.55 14.63 14.46
N SER A 109 1.61 14.14 13.23
CA SER A 109 0.40 13.89 12.44
C SER A 109 -0.43 12.74 13.04
N LEU A 110 0.22 11.68 13.49
CA LEU A 110 -0.46 10.61 14.21
C LEU A 110 -1.13 11.12 15.49
N GLU A 111 -0.44 11.94 16.29
CA GLU A 111 -0.99 12.57 17.50
C GLU A 111 -2.17 13.49 17.19
N LYS A 112 -2.14 14.20 16.04
CA LYS A 112 -3.18 15.13 15.64
C LYS A 112 -4.46 14.44 15.17
N TYR A 113 -4.33 13.40 14.39
CA TYR A 113 -5.48 12.81 13.68
C TYR A 113 -5.99 11.53 14.34
N LEU A 114 -5.15 10.80 15.07
CA LEU A 114 -5.61 9.67 15.87
C LEU A 114 -6.05 10.13 17.28
N PRO A 115 -7.12 9.55 17.83
CA PRO A 115 -7.44 9.76 19.24
C PRO A 115 -6.23 9.41 20.13
N LYS A 116 -5.95 10.19 21.18
CA LYS A 116 -4.79 9.97 22.08
C LYS A 116 -4.68 8.55 22.63
N SER A 117 -5.82 7.90 22.88
CA SER A 117 -5.87 6.49 23.31
C SER A 117 -5.48 5.50 22.23
N SER A 118 -5.50 5.93 20.95
CA SER A 118 -5.30 5.04 19.81
C SER A 118 -3.84 4.84 19.42
N LEU A 119 -2.94 5.81 19.69
CA LEU A 119 -1.51 5.68 19.37
C LEU A 119 -0.88 4.39 19.91
N HIS A 120 -1.29 3.98 21.11
CA HIS A 120 -0.82 2.73 21.75
C HIS A 120 -1.78 1.56 21.54
N ASN A 121 -2.80 1.72 20.66
CA ASN A 121 -3.85 0.72 20.49
C ASN A 121 -4.20 0.43 19.03
N VAL A 122 -3.52 1.06 18.07
CA VAL A 122 -3.66 0.78 16.62
C VAL A 122 -3.02 -0.54 16.23
N ARG A 123 -3.40 -1.02 15.07
CA ARG A 123 -2.72 -2.08 14.31
C ARG A 123 -2.26 -1.48 12.99
N ALA A 124 -1.09 -0.86 13.03
CA ALA A 124 -0.56 -0.10 11.91
C ALA A 124 0.40 -0.92 11.04
N LEU A 125 0.16 -0.88 9.73
CA LEU A 125 1.07 -1.40 8.72
C LEU A 125 1.77 -0.22 8.03
N CYS A 126 3.12 -0.18 8.09
CA CYS A 126 3.92 0.97 7.70
C CYS A 126 4.86 0.60 6.54
N PHE A 127 4.61 1.14 5.35
CA PHE A 127 5.36 0.82 4.13
C PHE A 127 6.61 1.71 4.00
N CYS A 128 7.79 1.09 4.03
CA CYS A 128 9.10 1.74 3.97
C CYS A 128 9.79 1.54 2.62
N VAL A 129 10.79 2.40 2.32
CA VAL A 129 11.60 2.33 1.09
C VAL A 129 12.43 1.05 1.05
N ASN A 130 13.14 0.78 2.14
CA ASN A 130 14.04 -0.37 2.29
C ASN A 130 14.20 -0.76 3.77
N GLN A 131 15.01 -1.75 4.01
CA GLN A 131 15.24 -2.31 5.35
C GLN A 131 15.88 -1.30 6.31
N GLU A 132 16.80 -0.47 5.84
CA GLU A 132 17.47 0.55 6.65
C GLU A 132 16.47 1.60 7.14
N HIS A 133 15.61 2.09 6.24
CA HIS A 133 14.51 2.99 6.59
C HIS A 133 13.54 2.34 7.59
N ALA A 134 13.17 1.08 7.39
CA ALA A 134 12.29 0.36 8.31
C ALA A 134 12.91 0.22 9.72
N LYS A 135 14.20 -0.15 9.80
CA LYS A 135 14.96 -0.23 11.07
C LYS A 135 15.01 1.13 11.78
N TYR A 136 15.32 2.19 11.03
CA TYR A 136 15.36 3.55 11.56
C TYR A 136 14.00 3.97 12.13
N MET A 137 12.93 3.85 11.36
CA MET A 137 11.58 4.23 11.79
C MET A 137 11.12 3.44 13.01
N ALA A 138 11.30 2.11 13.01
CA ALA A 138 10.95 1.28 14.16
C ALA A 138 11.70 1.71 15.42
N SER A 139 13.00 2.02 15.33
CA SER A 139 13.79 2.50 16.46
C SER A 139 13.28 3.84 17.00
N LYS A 140 12.91 4.79 16.11
CA LYS A 140 12.39 6.09 16.51
C LYS A 140 11.02 5.97 17.20
N PHE A 141 10.14 5.12 16.68
CA PHE A 141 8.84 4.85 17.31
C PHE A 141 9.03 4.21 18.70
N THR A 142 9.94 3.25 18.81
CA THR A 142 10.26 2.62 20.10
C THR A 142 10.82 3.61 21.12
N LEU A 143 11.70 4.54 20.69
CA LEU A 143 12.22 5.62 21.56
C LEU A 143 11.10 6.55 22.05
N CYS A 144 10.02 6.71 21.28
CA CYS A 144 8.82 7.45 21.69
C CYS A 144 7.82 6.61 22.52
N GLY A 145 8.21 5.40 22.95
CA GLY A 145 7.36 4.52 23.77
C GLY A 145 6.30 3.74 23.00
N LEU A 146 6.34 3.78 21.65
CA LEU A 146 5.41 3.02 20.82
C LEU A 146 5.95 1.61 20.56
N LYS A 147 5.07 0.60 20.57
CA LYS A 147 5.43 -0.80 20.32
C LYS A 147 5.60 -1.03 18.83
N ALA A 148 6.83 -0.99 18.34
CA ALA A 148 7.18 -1.07 16.93
C ALA A 148 8.11 -2.24 16.64
N GLU A 149 7.88 -2.89 15.50
CA GLU A 149 8.68 -4.01 14.99
C GLU A 149 8.85 -3.92 13.48
N ILE A 150 9.81 -4.67 12.96
CA ILE A 150 10.09 -4.75 11.52
C ILE A 150 9.78 -6.14 10.97
N LEU A 151 9.39 -6.17 9.70
CA LEU A 151 9.30 -7.39 8.92
C LEU A 151 9.88 -7.13 7.51
N THR A 152 11.01 -7.76 7.24
CA THR A 152 11.79 -7.62 6.01
C THR A 152 12.25 -9.00 5.52
N SER A 153 12.92 -9.08 4.38
CA SER A 153 13.48 -10.34 3.88
C SER A 153 14.49 -10.99 4.84
N GLU A 154 15.19 -10.18 5.64
CA GLU A 154 16.16 -10.73 6.62
C GLU A 154 15.48 -11.52 7.74
N ASN A 155 14.26 -11.18 8.10
CA ASN A 155 13.54 -11.83 9.18
C ASN A 155 12.18 -12.43 8.73
N GLU A 156 12.08 -12.81 7.47
CA GLU A 156 10.85 -13.37 6.88
C GLU A 156 10.29 -14.57 7.66
N LYS A 157 11.15 -15.38 8.27
CA LYS A 157 10.76 -16.51 9.13
C LYS A 157 9.90 -16.07 10.31
N MET A 158 9.96 -14.80 10.71
CA MET A 158 9.15 -14.22 11.79
C MET A 158 7.78 -13.73 11.30
N ARG A 159 7.42 -13.87 10.03
CA ARG A 159 6.18 -13.34 9.43
C ARG A 159 4.94 -13.71 10.26
N SER A 160 4.71 -14.98 10.48
CA SER A 160 3.53 -15.45 11.23
C SER A 160 3.52 -14.97 12.69
N VAL A 161 4.70 -14.86 13.29
CA VAL A 161 4.84 -14.34 14.66
C VAL A 161 4.49 -12.84 14.69
N ARG A 162 5.06 -12.04 13.78
CA ARG A 162 4.79 -10.59 13.71
C ARG A 162 3.33 -10.29 13.42
N TYR A 163 2.69 -11.05 12.53
CA TYR A 163 1.26 -10.91 12.24
C TYR A 163 0.40 -11.20 13.46
N ARG A 164 0.69 -12.28 14.19
CA ARG A 164 -0.01 -12.60 15.44
C ARG A 164 0.20 -11.49 16.49
N GLN A 165 1.43 -11.00 16.65
CA GLN A 165 1.73 -9.91 17.58
C GLN A 165 0.96 -8.62 17.23
N LEU A 166 0.89 -8.25 15.94
CA LEU A 166 0.12 -7.08 15.50
C LEU A 166 -1.38 -7.30 15.73
N LYS A 167 -1.90 -8.47 15.36
CA LYS A 167 -3.31 -8.84 15.61
C LYS A 167 -3.69 -8.72 17.08
N ASN A 168 -2.84 -9.21 17.96
CA ASN A 168 -3.08 -9.23 19.42
C ASN A 168 -2.70 -7.91 20.10
N LYS A 169 -2.22 -6.89 19.35
CA LYS A 169 -1.72 -5.62 19.91
C LYS A 169 -0.52 -5.77 20.87
N GLU A 170 0.22 -6.86 20.75
CA GLU A 170 1.52 -7.01 21.39
C GLU A 170 2.52 -6.02 20.81
N ILE A 171 2.38 -5.72 19.50
CA ILE A 171 2.97 -4.57 18.80
C ILE A 171 1.86 -3.74 18.19
N ASN A 172 2.13 -2.44 17.95
CA ASN A 172 1.16 -1.52 17.35
C ASN A 172 1.55 -1.08 15.94
N TYR A 173 2.86 -1.06 15.64
CA TYR A 173 3.40 -0.61 14.35
C TYR A 173 4.30 -1.68 13.78
N LEU A 174 3.96 -2.16 12.58
CA LEU A 174 4.78 -3.12 11.83
C LEU A 174 5.33 -2.43 10.57
N PHE A 175 6.64 -2.18 10.58
CA PHE A 175 7.34 -1.58 9.45
C PHE A 175 7.76 -2.66 8.46
N VAL A 176 7.31 -2.51 7.21
CA VAL A 176 7.51 -3.50 6.14
C VAL A 176 8.16 -2.86 4.91
N VAL A 177 8.78 -3.70 4.09
CA VAL A 177 9.35 -3.34 2.79
C VAL A 177 8.63 -4.11 1.69
N ASP A 178 8.74 -3.69 0.44
CA ASP A 178 7.99 -4.12 -0.75
C ASP A 178 7.74 -5.62 -0.94
N MET A 179 8.63 -6.47 -0.47
CA MET A 179 8.44 -7.94 -0.53
C MET A 179 7.14 -8.43 0.13
N PHE A 180 6.49 -7.57 0.90
CA PHE A 180 5.25 -7.87 1.62
C PHE A 180 4.01 -7.23 0.98
N ASN A 181 4.12 -6.79 -0.29
CA ASN A 181 2.96 -6.34 -1.06
C ASN A 181 1.97 -7.49 -1.32
N GLU A 182 2.44 -8.74 -1.29
CA GLU A 182 1.63 -9.94 -1.45
C GLU A 182 1.67 -10.82 -0.19
N GLY A 183 0.58 -11.54 0.08
CA GLY A 183 0.53 -12.53 1.17
C GLY A 183 0.39 -11.98 2.60
N VAL A 184 0.20 -10.67 2.82
CA VAL A 184 -0.19 -10.14 4.13
C VAL A 184 -1.70 -10.26 4.29
N ASP A 185 -2.14 -11.12 5.20
CA ASP A 185 -3.54 -11.27 5.55
C ASP A 185 -3.76 -10.97 7.04
N ILE A 186 -3.97 -9.71 7.34
CA ILE A 186 -4.32 -9.23 8.68
C ILE A 186 -5.52 -8.30 8.54
N PRO A 187 -6.75 -8.82 8.48
CA PRO A 187 -7.95 -8.01 8.34
C PRO A 187 -8.13 -6.97 9.45
N GLU A 188 -7.53 -7.25 10.62
CA GLU A 188 -7.58 -6.39 11.78
C GLU A 188 -6.72 -5.12 11.68
N VAL A 189 -5.90 -4.96 10.64
CA VAL A 189 -5.16 -3.71 10.38
C VAL A 189 -6.17 -2.56 10.25
N ASP A 190 -6.02 -1.56 11.10
CA ASP A 190 -6.89 -0.38 11.20
C ASP A 190 -6.19 0.92 10.85
N THR A 191 -4.88 0.87 10.61
CA THR A 191 -4.06 2.03 10.26
C THR A 191 -3.03 1.66 9.20
N ILE A 192 -2.86 2.50 8.17
CA ILE A 192 -1.83 2.35 7.15
C ILE A 192 -1.00 3.62 7.08
N LEU A 193 0.32 3.47 7.05
CA LEU A 193 1.27 4.55 6.83
C LEU A 193 2.06 4.31 5.55
N PHE A 194 1.85 5.15 4.54
CA PHE A 194 2.70 5.21 3.36
C PHE A 194 3.89 6.14 3.64
N LEU A 195 5.00 5.56 4.07
CA LEU A 195 6.21 6.31 4.45
C LEU A 195 7.18 6.53 3.28
N ARG A 196 6.74 6.18 2.08
CA ARG A 196 7.46 6.37 0.83
C ARG A 196 6.48 6.67 -0.30
N PRO A 197 6.90 7.38 -1.35
CA PRO A 197 6.10 7.46 -2.56
C PRO A 197 5.92 6.05 -3.14
N THR A 198 4.69 5.73 -3.52
CA THR A 198 4.36 4.48 -4.22
C THR A 198 3.94 4.85 -5.64
N GLU A 199 4.83 4.66 -6.60
CA GLU A 199 4.68 5.13 -7.97
C GLU A 199 3.68 4.27 -8.75
N SER A 200 3.66 2.97 -8.49
CA SER A 200 2.74 2.04 -9.12
C SER A 200 1.35 2.12 -8.48
N ILE A 201 0.35 2.48 -9.28
CA ILE A 201 -1.06 2.47 -8.86
C ILE A 201 -1.48 1.07 -8.42
N THR A 202 -1.05 0.02 -9.12
CA THR A 202 -1.32 -1.38 -8.74
C THR A 202 -0.80 -1.69 -7.35
N VAL A 203 0.48 -1.38 -7.08
CA VAL A 203 1.09 -1.60 -5.75
C VAL A 203 0.38 -0.77 -4.69
N PHE A 204 0.04 0.48 -4.99
CA PHE A 204 -0.70 1.34 -4.09
C PHE A 204 -2.06 0.75 -3.71
N ILE A 205 -2.88 0.34 -4.69
CA ILE A 205 -4.20 -0.27 -4.45
C ILE A 205 -4.07 -1.60 -3.68
N GLN A 206 -3.07 -2.41 -3.96
CA GLN A 206 -2.81 -3.64 -3.22
C GLN A 206 -2.45 -3.36 -1.75
N GLN A 207 -1.60 -2.36 -1.48
CA GLN A 207 -1.24 -1.94 -0.13
C GLN A 207 -2.42 -1.31 0.61
N PHE A 208 -3.15 -0.42 -0.07
CA PHE A 208 -4.35 0.24 0.41
C PHE A 208 -5.44 -0.76 0.78
N GLY A 209 -5.73 -1.71 -0.12
CA GLY A 209 -6.75 -2.74 0.06
C GLY A 209 -6.52 -3.66 1.27
N ARG A 210 -5.27 -3.79 1.75
CA ARG A 210 -4.98 -4.60 2.94
C ARG A 210 -5.64 -4.05 4.20
N GLY A 211 -5.72 -2.72 4.31
CA GLY A 211 -6.43 -2.09 5.40
C GLY A 211 -7.95 -2.13 5.26
N LEU A 212 -8.48 -2.26 4.05
CA LEU A 212 -9.93 -2.17 3.82
C LEU A 212 -10.70 -3.46 4.15
N ARG A 213 -10.04 -4.56 4.46
CA ARG A 213 -10.72 -5.80 4.86
C ARG A 213 -11.51 -5.57 6.13
N LYS A 214 -12.72 -6.11 6.16
CA LYS A 214 -13.56 -6.06 7.37
C LYS A 214 -13.04 -7.02 8.43
N ALA A 215 -13.08 -6.57 9.68
CA ALA A 215 -12.79 -7.38 10.85
C ALA A 215 -13.73 -7.00 11.99
N GLU A 216 -13.93 -7.92 12.93
CA GLU A 216 -14.73 -7.65 14.13
C GLU A 216 -14.12 -6.51 14.96
N GLY A 217 -14.96 -5.57 15.36
CA GLY A 217 -14.52 -4.40 16.16
C GLY A 217 -13.78 -3.33 15.36
N LYS A 218 -13.68 -3.44 14.04
CA LYS A 218 -13.07 -2.46 13.15
C LYS A 218 -14.14 -1.60 12.49
N SER A 219 -14.21 -0.33 12.86
CA SER A 219 -15.18 0.63 12.32
C SER A 219 -14.73 1.27 11.01
N HIS A 220 -13.44 1.58 10.89
CA HIS A 220 -12.82 2.24 9.72
C HIS A 220 -11.32 1.98 9.70
N VAL A 221 -10.66 2.51 8.67
CA VAL A 221 -9.22 2.50 8.52
C VAL A 221 -8.71 3.93 8.42
N ASP A 222 -7.68 4.27 9.17
CA ASP A 222 -6.97 5.54 9.03
C ASP A 222 -5.75 5.37 8.12
N ILE A 223 -5.69 6.13 7.04
CA ILE A 223 -4.63 6.05 6.03
C ILE A 223 -3.86 7.36 6.02
N PHE A 224 -2.57 7.26 6.32
CA PHE A 224 -1.63 8.37 6.32
C PHE A 224 -0.68 8.25 5.13
N ASP A 225 -0.77 9.18 4.20
CA ASP A 225 0.09 9.23 3.03
C ASP A 225 1.00 10.45 3.11
N TYR A 226 2.29 10.20 3.31
CA TYR A 226 3.29 11.26 3.46
C TYR A 226 3.84 11.63 2.09
N VAL A 227 3.26 12.69 1.53
CA VAL A 227 3.56 13.20 0.20
C VAL A 227 4.46 14.41 0.33
N GLY A 228 5.71 14.28 -0.05
CA GLY A 228 6.63 15.40 -0.17
C GLY A 228 6.43 16.18 -1.48
N ASN A 229 7.38 17.07 -1.81
CA ASN A 229 7.42 17.78 -3.09
C ASN A 229 7.80 16.79 -4.22
N CYS A 230 6.86 15.93 -4.59
CA CYS A 230 7.05 14.94 -5.63
C CYS A 230 7.32 15.59 -6.98
N ARG A 231 8.03 14.86 -7.84
CA ARG A 231 8.21 15.23 -9.25
C ARG A 231 6.86 15.31 -9.97
N ALA A 232 6.80 16.09 -11.05
CA ALA A 232 5.59 16.21 -11.87
C ALA A 232 5.14 14.87 -12.48
N GLU A 233 6.08 13.94 -12.69
CA GLU A 233 5.82 12.60 -13.19
C GLU A 233 5.11 11.70 -12.16
N PHE A 234 5.13 12.07 -10.89
CA PHE A 234 4.38 11.36 -9.83
C PHE A 234 2.93 11.84 -9.84
N ASN A 235 2.07 11.09 -10.52
CA ASN A 235 0.68 11.48 -10.74
C ASN A 235 -0.20 11.17 -9.51
N TYR A 236 -0.30 12.13 -8.61
CA TYR A 236 -1.17 12.04 -7.44
C TYR A 236 -2.66 11.96 -7.81
N THR A 237 -3.05 12.65 -8.89
CA THR A 237 -4.45 12.66 -9.37
C THR A 237 -4.91 11.26 -9.78
N ASP A 238 -4.06 10.51 -10.48
CA ASP A 238 -4.41 9.14 -10.88
C ASP A 238 -4.55 8.20 -9.68
N ARG A 239 -3.76 8.42 -8.61
CA ARG A 239 -3.93 7.67 -7.34
C ARG A 239 -5.27 7.99 -6.70
N MET A 240 -5.65 9.26 -6.64
CA MET A 240 -6.95 9.64 -6.08
C MET A 240 -8.10 9.09 -6.94
N ARG A 241 -8.01 9.16 -8.25
CA ARG A 241 -9.00 8.55 -9.16
C ARG A 241 -9.11 7.03 -8.97
N ALA A 242 -8.01 6.36 -8.69
CA ALA A 242 -8.03 4.92 -8.41
C ALA A 242 -8.76 4.58 -7.09
N ILE A 243 -8.81 5.52 -6.14
CA ILE A 243 -9.58 5.39 -4.89
C ILE A 243 -11.05 5.77 -5.08
N ILE A 244 -11.31 6.91 -5.72
CA ILE A 244 -12.65 7.52 -5.85
C ILE A 244 -13.49 6.78 -6.92
N GLY A 245 -12.82 6.16 -7.90
CA GLY A 245 -13.50 5.50 -9.02
C GLY A 245 -13.66 6.42 -10.23
N ARG A 246 -14.47 5.97 -11.20
CA ARG A 246 -14.80 6.73 -12.42
C ARG A 246 -15.98 7.67 -12.13
N THR A 247 -15.67 8.94 -11.99
CA THR A 247 -16.68 9.99 -11.84
C THR A 247 -16.59 10.99 -12.99
N SER A 248 -17.66 11.73 -13.25
CA SER A 248 -17.67 12.83 -14.22
C SER A 248 -17.10 14.12 -13.63
N MET A 249 -16.86 14.16 -12.33
CA MET A 249 -16.34 15.33 -11.61
C MET A 249 -14.81 15.32 -11.58
N SER A 250 -14.20 16.49 -11.36
CA SER A 250 -12.75 16.55 -11.11
C SER A 250 -12.45 16.02 -9.69
N VAL A 251 -11.22 15.54 -9.48
CA VAL A 251 -10.78 15.09 -8.14
C VAL A 251 -10.88 16.21 -7.10
N GLU A 252 -10.69 17.45 -7.53
CA GLU A 252 -10.77 18.64 -6.67
C GLU A 252 -12.20 18.98 -6.24
N GLU A 253 -13.21 18.57 -7.02
CA GLU A 253 -14.63 18.78 -6.69
C GLU A 253 -15.18 17.68 -5.76
N GLU A 254 -14.49 16.55 -5.65
CA GLU A 254 -14.90 15.40 -4.83
C GLU A 254 -14.13 15.28 -3.50
N MET A 255 -13.04 16.00 -3.33
CA MET A 255 -12.24 16.08 -2.10
C MET A 255 -12.67 17.23 -1.21
#